data_effa737354a42b27c24402187d6c007b
#
_entry.id   effa737354a42b27c24402187d6c007b
#
_cell.length_a   1.000
_cell.length_b   1.000
_cell.length_c   1.000
_cell.angle_alpha   90.00
_cell.angle_beta   90.00
_cell.angle_gamma   90.00
#
_symmetry.space_group_name_H-M   'P 1'
#
loop_
_entity.id
_entity.type
_entity.pdbx_description
1 polymer ?
#
loop_
_entity_poly.entity_id
_entity_poly.type
_entity_poly.pdbx_seq_one_letter_code
_entity_poly.pdbx_strand_id
1 'polypeptide(L)'
;MAFVIVDDKKIYYEEYGSRDNPTIVYLHGGPGESCLTYSYQARELGKNFHVISFDQYGVFRSDAISETESAGVFFHVGLIEKIRIALDIKSWIPLGHSFGGMLALIYAHSYPDSTDAVIYDCPMWSTLYTARAIALAAKPYYEQNEMDAQLELVSEILKDAISPKEAFMKAMTIEFSNGLDRFCHVIETDRYNSYINDHIPDPQVPDECWGKFISFRQKIFEAEDFYGDYLQ
;
A
#
# COMPACT_ATOMS: atom_id res chain seq x y z
N MET A 1 -20.55 2.30 -9.44
CA MET A 1 -19.85 2.16 -8.14
C MET A 1 -20.36 0.88 -7.50
N ALA A 2 -19.50 -0.06 -7.22
CA ALA A 2 -19.85 -1.32 -6.60
C ALA A 2 -19.33 -1.38 -5.17
N PHE A 3 -20.09 -2.04 -4.29
CA PHE A 3 -19.69 -2.26 -2.90
C PHE A 3 -19.96 -3.70 -2.54
N VAL A 4 -19.06 -4.29 -1.76
CA VAL A 4 -19.26 -5.56 -1.10
C VAL A 4 -19.36 -5.33 0.42
N ILE A 5 -20.21 -6.09 1.09
CA ILE A 5 -20.38 -6.00 2.54
C ILE A 5 -19.73 -7.23 3.16
N VAL A 6 -18.81 -6.99 4.08
CA VAL A 6 -18.05 -8.02 4.80
C VAL A 6 -17.99 -7.65 6.28
N ASP A 7 -18.49 -8.51 7.17
CA ASP A 7 -18.58 -8.23 8.61
C ASP A 7 -19.19 -6.84 8.91
N ASP A 8 -20.32 -6.53 8.26
CA ASP A 8 -21.03 -5.24 8.34
C ASP A 8 -20.24 -4.02 7.83
N LYS A 9 -19.06 -4.23 7.21
CA LYS A 9 -18.22 -3.19 6.62
C LYS A 9 -18.50 -3.07 5.12
N LYS A 10 -18.72 -1.87 4.66
CA LYS A 10 -18.96 -1.56 3.25
C LYS A 10 -17.63 -1.25 2.58
N ILE A 11 -17.19 -2.12 1.68
CA ILE A 11 -15.93 -2.01 0.95
C ILE A 11 -16.23 -1.63 -0.50
N TYR A 12 -15.66 -0.53 -0.94
CA TYR A 12 -15.73 -0.12 -2.35
C TYR A 12 -14.79 -0.95 -3.20
N TYR A 13 -15.27 -1.42 -4.35
CA TYR A 13 -14.43 -2.12 -5.33
C TYR A 13 -14.79 -1.75 -6.77
N GLU A 14 -13.84 -2.00 -7.64
CA GLU A 14 -13.93 -1.92 -9.09
C GLU A 14 -13.60 -3.28 -9.70
N GLU A 15 -14.32 -3.64 -10.76
CA GLU A 15 -14.19 -4.93 -11.45
C GLU A 15 -13.99 -4.68 -12.93
N TYR A 16 -12.99 -5.32 -13.51
CA TYR A 16 -12.64 -5.18 -14.92
C TYR A 16 -12.39 -6.56 -15.54
N GLY A 17 -12.70 -6.68 -16.84
CA GLY A 17 -12.48 -7.90 -17.60
C GLY A 17 -13.55 -8.96 -17.40
N SER A 18 -13.28 -10.20 -17.86
CA SER A 18 -14.21 -11.33 -17.79
C SER A 18 -13.90 -12.22 -16.60
N ARG A 19 -14.94 -12.64 -15.88
CA ARG A 19 -14.84 -13.62 -14.78
C ARG A 19 -14.38 -15.02 -15.23
N ASP A 20 -14.37 -15.27 -16.53
CA ASP A 20 -13.85 -16.54 -17.09
C ASP A 20 -12.30 -16.56 -17.13
N ASN A 21 -11.67 -15.42 -16.98
CA ASN A 21 -10.22 -15.29 -16.95
C ASN A 21 -9.65 -15.45 -15.52
N PRO A 22 -8.33 -15.76 -15.38
CA PRO A 22 -7.66 -15.72 -14.08
C PRO A 22 -7.85 -14.37 -13.38
N THR A 23 -8.15 -14.40 -12.08
CA THR A 23 -8.44 -13.19 -11.31
C THR A 23 -7.18 -12.60 -10.69
N ILE A 24 -6.94 -11.32 -10.91
CA ILE A 24 -5.95 -10.51 -10.19
C ILE A 24 -6.69 -9.64 -9.18
N VAL A 25 -6.23 -9.62 -7.91
CA VAL A 25 -6.66 -8.64 -6.93
C VAL A 25 -5.55 -7.63 -6.67
N TYR A 26 -5.85 -6.35 -6.88
CA TYR A 26 -4.91 -5.26 -6.59
C TYR A 26 -5.03 -4.79 -5.14
N LEU A 27 -3.90 -4.81 -4.43
CA LEU A 27 -3.73 -4.35 -3.06
C LEU A 27 -2.87 -3.07 -3.09
N HIS A 28 -3.51 -1.93 -2.85
CA HIS A 28 -2.83 -0.62 -2.93
C HIS A 28 -1.84 -0.39 -1.79
N GLY A 29 -0.96 0.55 -2.00
CA GLY A 29 0.09 0.95 -1.08
C GLY A 29 -0.32 1.98 -0.03
N GLY A 30 0.64 2.74 0.41
CA GLY A 30 0.54 3.77 1.41
C GLY A 30 1.32 3.44 2.68
N PRO A 31 0.71 2.97 3.79
CA PRO A 31 -0.72 2.71 4.05
C PRO A 31 -1.64 3.90 3.79
N GLY A 32 -2.83 3.60 3.24
CA GLY A 32 -3.89 4.61 3.09
C GLY A 32 -4.01 5.27 1.71
N GLU A 33 -3.42 4.69 0.65
CA GLU A 33 -3.73 5.04 -0.73
C GLU A 33 -5.13 4.53 -1.13
N SER A 34 -5.45 4.58 -2.41
CA SER A 34 -6.70 4.11 -2.97
C SER A 34 -6.43 3.25 -4.21
N CYS A 35 -7.33 2.34 -4.52
CA CYS A 35 -7.29 1.59 -5.77
C CYS A 35 -7.45 2.49 -7.01
N LEU A 36 -7.86 3.74 -6.83
CA LEU A 36 -7.94 4.75 -7.89
C LEU A 36 -6.62 4.93 -8.63
N THR A 37 -5.48 4.88 -7.91
CA THR A 37 -4.14 5.04 -8.48
C THR A 37 -3.79 3.96 -9.50
N TYR A 38 -4.50 2.84 -9.48
CA TYR A 38 -4.28 1.69 -10.37
C TYR A 38 -5.36 1.54 -11.45
N SER A 39 -6.33 2.44 -11.54
CA SER A 39 -7.50 2.28 -12.40
C SER A 39 -7.15 2.18 -13.89
N TYR A 40 -6.11 2.84 -14.36
CA TYR A 40 -5.63 2.72 -15.74
C TYR A 40 -5.05 1.31 -15.99
N GLN A 41 -4.14 0.85 -15.17
CA GLN A 41 -3.50 -0.46 -15.27
C GLN A 41 -4.53 -1.58 -15.13
N ALA A 42 -5.49 -1.44 -14.22
CA ALA A 42 -6.58 -2.39 -14.05
C ALA A 42 -7.43 -2.56 -15.32
N ARG A 43 -7.73 -1.46 -16.02
CA ARG A 43 -8.43 -1.50 -17.32
C ARG A 43 -7.60 -2.19 -18.40
N GLU A 44 -6.30 -1.91 -18.45
CA GLU A 44 -5.41 -2.54 -19.43
C GLU A 44 -5.25 -4.04 -19.16
N LEU A 45 -5.04 -4.44 -17.91
CA LEU A 45 -5.00 -5.85 -17.49
C LEU A 45 -6.33 -6.56 -17.73
N GLY A 46 -7.45 -5.86 -17.55
CA GLY A 46 -8.80 -6.37 -17.79
C GLY A 46 -9.07 -6.84 -19.22
N LYS A 47 -8.19 -6.54 -20.18
CA LYS A 47 -8.28 -7.10 -21.53
C LYS A 47 -7.99 -8.61 -21.58
N ASN A 48 -7.22 -9.13 -20.62
CA ASN A 48 -6.76 -10.52 -20.60
C ASN A 48 -7.03 -11.23 -19.26
N PHE A 49 -7.33 -10.49 -18.20
CA PHE A 49 -7.57 -10.98 -16.85
C PHE A 49 -8.91 -10.48 -16.33
N HIS A 50 -9.42 -11.16 -15.33
CA HIS A 50 -10.42 -10.59 -14.44
C HIS A 50 -9.68 -9.80 -13.36
N VAL A 51 -9.98 -8.51 -13.17
CA VAL A 51 -9.25 -7.67 -12.21
C VAL A 51 -10.22 -7.10 -11.18
N ILE A 52 -9.94 -7.33 -9.93
CA ILE A 52 -10.61 -6.71 -8.77
C ILE A 52 -9.63 -5.72 -8.15
N SER A 53 -10.06 -4.49 -7.98
CA SER A 53 -9.35 -3.49 -7.17
C SER A 53 -10.29 -2.86 -6.16
N PHE A 54 -9.86 -2.64 -4.93
CA PHE A 54 -10.73 -2.10 -3.89
C PHE A 54 -9.96 -1.11 -3.02
N ASP A 55 -10.70 -0.15 -2.47
CA ASP A 55 -10.20 0.68 -1.38
C ASP A 55 -10.21 -0.15 -0.11
N GLN A 56 -9.05 -0.33 0.53
CA GLN A 56 -8.96 -1.09 1.78
C GLN A 56 -9.90 -0.49 2.85
N TYR A 57 -10.39 -1.32 3.77
CA TYR A 57 -11.24 -0.83 4.86
C TYR A 57 -10.54 0.29 5.63
N GLY A 58 -11.22 1.38 5.84
CA GLY A 58 -10.67 2.59 6.44
C GLY A 58 -10.15 3.61 5.44
N VAL A 59 -10.20 3.31 4.13
CA VAL A 59 -9.62 4.16 3.10
C VAL A 59 -10.69 4.66 2.15
N PHE A 60 -10.58 5.91 1.79
CA PHE A 60 -11.25 6.64 0.72
C PHE A 60 -12.76 6.35 0.61
N ARG A 61 -13.21 5.51 -0.36
CA ARG A 61 -14.65 5.22 -0.60
C ARG A 61 -15.21 4.11 0.28
N SER A 62 -14.33 3.29 0.89
CA SER A 62 -14.73 2.28 1.87
C SER A 62 -15.13 2.91 3.21
N ASP A 63 -15.82 2.15 4.07
CA ASP A 63 -16.17 2.61 5.42
C ASP A 63 -14.92 2.97 6.23
N ALA A 64 -15.05 3.98 7.08
CA ALA A 64 -14.00 4.40 7.99
C ALA A 64 -13.77 3.38 9.10
N ILE A 65 -12.52 3.23 9.54
CA ILE A 65 -12.19 2.42 10.72
C ILE A 65 -12.78 3.10 11.97
N SER A 66 -13.49 2.33 12.80
CA SER A 66 -13.99 2.79 14.08
C SER A 66 -12.82 3.10 15.03
N GLU A 67 -13.01 4.10 15.90
CA GLU A 67 -12.02 4.45 16.93
C GLU A 67 -11.67 3.28 17.85
N THR A 68 -12.63 2.40 18.11
CA THR A 68 -12.48 1.25 19.00
C THR A 68 -11.93 -0.01 18.32
N GLU A 69 -11.82 -0.02 17.00
CA GLU A 69 -11.28 -1.16 16.25
C GLU A 69 -9.75 -1.15 16.23
N SER A 70 -9.18 -2.33 16.51
CA SER A 70 -7.80 -2.63 16.14
C SER A 70 -7.78 -3.06 14.67
N ALA A 71 -6.91 -2.47 13.88
CA ALA A 71 -6.84 -2.74 12.45
C ALA A 71 -5.38 -2.86 12.00
N GLY A 72 -4.73 -3.93 12.43
CA GLY A 72 -3.36 -4.29 12.01
C GLY A 72 -3.32 -5.02 10.67
N VAL A 73 -2.14 -5.47 10.30
CA VAL A 73 -1.88 -6.14 9.02
C VAL A 73 -2.66 -7.44 8.91
N PHE A 74 -2.66 -8.28 9.94
CA PHE A 74 -3.41 -9.55 9.95
C PHE A 74 -4.92 -9.36 9.88
N PHE A 75 -5.44 -8.29 10.47
CA PHE A 75 -6.86 -7.93 10.36
C PHE A 75 -7.22 -7.67 8.89
N HIS A 76 -6.41 -6.85 8.18
CA HIS A 76 -6.64 -6.56 6.77
C HIS A 76 -6.50 -7.79 5.89
N VAL A 77 -5.51 -8.65 6.15
CA VAL A 77 -5.34 -9.93 5.44
C VAL A 77 -6.57 -10.82 5.60
N GLY A 78 -7.11 -10.94 6.81
CA GLY A 78 -8.36 -11.69 7.05
C GLY A 78 -9.57 -11.08 6.33
N LEU A 79 -9.63 -9.75 6.25
CA LEU A 79 -10.70 -9.06 5.52
C LEU A 79 -10.60 -9.26 4.01
N ILE A 80 -9.38 -9.27 3.44
CA ILE A 80 -9.13 -9.57 2.02
C ILE A 80 -9.67 -10.95 1.66
N GLU A 81 -9.45 -11.98 2.50
CA GLU A 81 -10.02 -13.31 2.24
C GLU A 81 -11.55 -13.31 2.27
N LYS A 82 -12.14 -12.61 3.22
CA LYS A 82 -13.60 -12.49 3.29
C LYS A 82 -14.18 -11.73 2.09
N ILE A 83 -13.48 -10.72 1.56
CA ILE A 83 -13.86 -10.03 0.31
C ILE A 83 -13.86 -11.02 -0.85
N ARG A 84 -12.83 -11.86 -1.00
CA ARG A 84 -12.76 -12.90 -2.02
C ARG A 84 -13.99 -13.82 -1.98
N ILE A 85 -14.30 -14.32 -0.79
CA ILE A 85 -15.45 -15.22 -0.58
C ILE A 85 -16.76 -14.50 -0.91
N ALA A 86 -16.94 -13.26 -0.46
CA ALA A 86 -18.16 -12.48 -0.70
C ALA A 86 -18.36 -12.12 -2.19
N LEU A 87 -17.29 -12.04 -2.98
CA LEU A 87 -17.32 -11.85 -4.43
C LEU A 87 -17.47 -13.16 -5.21
N ASP A 88 -17.58 -14.31 -4.53
CA ASP A 88 -17.64 -15.64 -5.12
C ASP A 88 -16.47 -15.95 -6.08
N ILE A 89 -15.25 -15.58 -5.65
CA ILE A 89 -14.01 -15.84 -6.37
C ILE A 89 -13.33 -17.06 -5.74
N LYS A 90 -13.04 -18.09 -6.53
CA LYS A 90 -12.44 -19.34 -6.04
C LYS A 90 -11.02 -19.15 -5.56
N SER A 91 -10.19 -18.52 -6.38
CA SER A 91 -8.78 -18.17 -6.09
C SER A 91 -8.40 -16.94 -6.91
N TRP A 92 -7.34 -16.28 -6.53
CA TRP A 92 -6.85 -15.11 -7.25
C TRP A 92 -5.34 -14.96 -7.15
N ILE A 93 -4.82 -13.99 -7.91
CA ILE A 93 -3.42 -13.59 -7.93
C ILE A 93 -3.32 -12.24 -7.20
N PRO A 94 -2.88 -12.18 -5.93
CA PRO A 94 -2.62 -10.91 -5.28
C PRO A 94 -1.52 -10.14 -6.01
N LEU A 95 -1.81 -8.90 -6.42
CA LEU A 95 -0.86 -7.92 -6.92
C LEU A 95 -0.73 -6.82 -5.88
N GLY A 96 0.38 -6.80 -5.16
CA GLY A 96 0.60 -5.87 -4.06
C GLY A 96 1.64 -4.80 -4.39
N HIS A 97 1.22 -3.52 -4.28
CA HIS A 97 2.10 -2.36 -4.42
C HIS A 97 2.53 -1.85 -3.04
N SER A 98 3.83 -1.64 -2.83
CA SER A 98 4.37 -1.05 -1.59
C SER A 98 3.85 -1.77 -0.34
N PHE A 99 3.09 -1.11 0.56
CA PHE A 99 2.41 -1.73 1.70
C PHE A 99 1.49 -2.88 1.29
N GLY A 100 0.79 -2.77 0.15
CA GLY A 100 0.00 -3.86 -0.42
C GLY A 100 0.83 -5.12 -0.73
N GLY A 101 2.14 -4.97 -0.96
CA GLY A 101 3.07 -6.09 -1.12
C GLY A 101 3.26 -6.89 0.17
N MET A 102 3.28 -6.23 1.34
CA MET A 102 3.27 -6.91 2.64
C MET A 102 1.96 -7.69 2.83
N LEU A 103 0.83 -7.07 2.51
CA LEU A 103 -0.47 -7.75 2.58
C LEU A 103 -0.52 -8.97 1.65
N ALA A 104 -0.01 -8.85 0.42
CA ALA A 104 0.03 -9.94 -0.56
C ALA A 104 0.90 -11.12 -0.08
N LEU A 105 2.06 -10.83 0.53
CA LEU A 105 2.96 -11.86 1.08
C LEU A 105 2.27 -12.65 2.19
N ILE A 106 1.72 -11.94 3.17
CA ILE A 106 1.05 -12.56 4.33
C ILE A 106 -0.22 -13.29 3.89
N TYR A 107 -0.96 -12.73 2.95
CA TYR A 107 -2.16 -13.37 2.38
C TYR A 107 -1.80 -14.71 1.72
N ALA A 108 -0.79 -14.73 0.86
CA ALA A 108 -0.39 -15.97 0.18
C ALA A 108 0.09 -17.05 1.15
N HIS A 109 0.77 -16.65 2.23
CA HIS A 109 1.16 -17.58 3.30
C HIS A 109 -0.05 -18.11 4.09
N SER A 110 -1.00 -17.22 4.42
CA SER A 110 -2.17 -17.57 5.25
C SER A 110 -3.24 -18.35 4.48
N TYR A 111 -3.36 -18.11 3.18
CA TYR A 111 -4.41 -18.68 2.31
C TYR A 111 -3.83 -19.27 1.02
N PRO A 112 -2.93 -20.28 1.11
CA PRO A 112 -2.26 -20.84 -0.07
C PRO A 112 -3.24 -21.47 -1.06
N ASP A 113 -4.34 -22.08 -0.60
CA ASP A 113 -5.34 -22.72 -1.45
C ASP A 113 -6.19 -21.70 -2.24
N SER A 114 -6.17 -20.44 -1.84
CA SER A 114 -6.87 -19.32 -2.48
C SER A 114 -5.94 -18.43 -3.31
N THR A 115 -4.65 -18.81 -3.41
CA THR A 115 -3.61 -18.03 -4.07
C THR A 115 -3.01 -18.80 -5.24
N ASP A 116 -3.27 -18.35 -6.47
CA ASP A 116 -2.73 -19.00 -7.68
C ASP A 116 -1.28 -18.60 -7.96
N ALA A 117 -0.93 -17.36 -7.68
CA ALA A 117 0.41 -16.76 -7.79
C ALA A 117 0.43 -15.44 -7.01
N VAL A 118 1.58 -14.79 -6.90
CA VAL A 118 1.70 -13.43 -6.32
C VAL A 118 2.51 -12.54 -7.25
N ILE A 119 2.07 -11.30 -7.43
CA ILE A 119 2.79 -10.27 -8.17
C ILE A 119 3.18 -9.16 -7.19
N TYR A 120 4.46 -8.81 -7.18
CA TYR A 120 4.99 -7.74 -6.35
C TYR A 120 5.38 -6.53 -7.21
N ASP A 121 4.82 -5.38 -6.86
CA ASP A 121 5.16 -4.09 -7.45
C ASP A 121 5.79 -3.19 -6.38
N CYS A 122 7.12 -3.05 -6.42
CA CYS A 122 7.89 -2.29 -5.42
C CYS A 122 7.48 -2.59 -3.97
N PRO A 123 7.46 -3.86 -3.54
CA PRO A 123 6.83 -4.26 -2.29
C PRO A 123 7.59 -3.78 -1.06
N MET A 124 6.84 -3.46 0.00
CA MET A 124 7.37 -3.33 1.34
C MET A 124 7.21 -4.67 2.08
N TRP A 125 8.30 -5.40 2.30
CA TRP A 125 8.25 -6.69 3.00
C TRP A 125 8.61 -6.61 4.49
N SER A 126 9.39 -5.59 4.85
CA SER A 126 9.84 -5.33 6.21
C SER A 126 9.98 -3.83 6.42
N THR A 127 9.41 -3.32 7.49
CA THR A 127 9.49 -1.89 7.84
C THR A 127 10.93 -1.47 8.15
N LEU A 128 11.72 -2.32 8.81
CA LEU A 128 13.13 -2.06 9.07
C LEU A 128 13.95 -1.99 7.79
N TYR A 129 13.75 -2.95 6.89
CA TYR A 129 14.45 -2.97 5.61
C TYR A 129 14.10 -1.75 4.77
N THR A 130 12.82 -1.40 4.70
CA THR A 130 12.32 -0.22 3.99
C THR A 130 12.91 1.06 4.57
N ALA A 131 12.93 1.21 5.90
CA ALA A 131 13.52 2.37 6.56
C ALA A 131 15.00 2.55 6.20
N ARG A 132 15.77 1.47 6.23
CA ARG A 132 17.19 1.47 5.85
C ARG A 132 17.40 1.78 4.38
N ALA A 133 16.55 1.24 3.49
CA ALA A 133 16.62 1.54 2.06
C ALA A 133 16.34 3.03 1.78
N ILE A 134 15.33 3.63 2.41
CA ILE A 134 15.03 5.06 2.32
C ILE A 134 16.22 5.90 2.80
N ALA A 135 16.78 5.57 3.96
CA ALA A 135 17.93 6.28 4.55
C ALA A 135 19.17 6.23 3.63
N LEU A 136 19.46 5.04 3.09
CA LEU A 136 20.57 4.84 2.15
C LEU A 136 20.36 5.57 0.83
N ALA A 137 19.14 5.63 0.32
CA ALA A 137 18.82 6.36 -0.90
C ALA A 137 18.97 7.88 -0.72
N ALA A 138 18.58 8.41 0.44
CA ALA A 138 18.66 9.83 0.76
C ALA A 138 20.11 10.30 1.06
N LYS A 139 20.95 9.39 1.59
CA LYS A 139 22.29 9.72 2.07
C LYS A 139 23.17 10.51 1.10
N PRO A 140 23.34 10.09 -0.18
CA PRO A 140 24.18 10.81 -1.12
C PRO A 140 23.71 12.25 -1.39
N TYR A 141 22.39 12.47 -1.41
CA TYR A 141 21.83 13.81 -1.55
C TYR A 141 22.19 14.70 -0.35
N TYR A 142 22.09 14.17 0.88
CA TYR A 142 22.44 14.90 2.09
C TYR A 142 23.95 15.19 2.17
N GLU A 143 24.81 14.25 1.76
CA GLU A 143 26.26 14.45 1.67
C GLU A 143 26.62 15.57 0.67
N GLN A 144 26.00 15.56 -0.52
CA GLN A 144 26.25 16.55 -1.56
C GLN A 144 25.80 17.96 -1.17
N ASN A 145 24.79 18.09 -0.30
CA ASN A 145 24.23 19.37 0.13
C ASN A 145 24.66 19.78 1.56
N GLU A 146 25.63 19.08 2.16
CA GLU A 146 26.19 19.37 3.49
C GLU A 146 25.11 19.44 4.60
N MET A 147 24.15 18.49 4.57
CA MET A 147 23.00 18.46 5.48
C MET A 147 23.30 17.59 6.71
N ASP A 148 24.11 18.08 7.63
CA ASP A 148 24.64 17.30 8.77
C ASP A 148 23.56 16.68 9.67
N ALA A 149 22.49 17.42 9.98
CA ALA A 149 21.40 16.92 10.82
C ALA A 149 20.66 15.73 10.17
N GLN A 150 20.48 15.74 8.85
CA GLN A 150 19.88 14.67 8.08
C GLN A 150 20.82 13.46 7.96
N LEU A 151 22.13 13.70 7.89
CA LEU A 151 23.14 12.64 7.92
C LEU A 151 23.21 11.95 9.29
N GLU A 152 23.00 12.70 10.39
CA GLU A 152 22.86 12.10 11.73
C GLU A 152 21.60 11.20 11.80
N LEU A 153 20.44 11.67 11.30
CA LEU A 153 19.23 10.88 11.21
C LEU A 153 19.44 9.58 10.42
N VAL A 154 20.11 9.65 9.25
CA VAL A 154 20.48 8.47 8.46
C VAL A 154 21.33 7.51 9.28
N SER A 155 22.35 8.04 9.99
CA SER A 155 23.24 7.23 10.81
C SER A 155 22.50 6.53 11.95
N GLU A 156 21.49 7.17 12.54
CA GLU A 156 20.64 6.55 13.56
C GLU A 156 19.79 5.39 13.01
N ILE A 157 19.16 5.57 11.85
CA ILE A 157 18.35 4.54 11.20
C ILE A 157 19.20 3.31 10.82
N LEU A 158 20.48 3.50 10.53
CA LEU A 158 21.39 2.43 10.12
C LEU A 158 22.03 1.67 11.30
N LYS A 159 21.81 2.09 12.57
CA LYS A 159 22.31 1.35 13.74
C LYS A 159 21.73 -0.06 13.80
N ASP A 160 22.56 -1.05 14.16
CA ASP A 160 22.11 -2.44 14.27
C ASP A 160 21.07 -2.65 15.38
N ALA A 161 21.18 -1.92 16.47
CA ALA A 161 20.30 -2.05 17.64
C ALA A 161 18.99 -1.26 17.56
N ILE A 162 18.71 -0.58 16.45
CA ILE A 162 17.47 0.18 16.29
C ILE A 162 16.26 -0.78 16.11
N SER A 163 15.16 -0.49 16.79
CA SER A 163 13.93 -1.27 16.59
C SER A 163 13.29 -0.98 15.23
N PRO A 164 12.56 -1.95 14.62
CA PRO A 164 11.85 -1.73 13.35
C PRO A 164 10.92 -0.51 13.38
N LYS A 165 10.19 -0.35 14.48
CA LYS A 165 9.27 0.79 14.68
C LYS A 165 10.00 2.12 14.72
N GLU A 166 11.06 2.20 15.51
CA GLU A 166 11.83 3.44 15.62
C GLU A 166 12.50 3.80 14.29
N ALA A 167 13.11 2.83 13.60
CA ALA A 167 13.73 3.03 12.31
C ALA A 167 12.72 3.54 11.27
N PHE A 168 11.55 2.89 11.21
CA PHE A 168 10.50 3.26 10.25
C PHE A 168 9.95 4.67 10.54
N MET A 169 9.64 4.98 11.79
CA MET A 169 9.13 6.30 12.16
C MET A 169 10.14 7.42 11.87
N LYS A 170 11.43 7.18 12.11
CA LYS A 170 12.50 8.10 11.72
C LYS A 170 12.60 8.25 10.19
N ALA A 171 12.52 7.15 9.44
CA ALA A 171 12.58 7.21 7.98
C ALA A 171 11.39 7.98 7.37
N MET A 172 10.21 7.93 8.01
CA MET A 172 9.05 8.74 7.57
C MET A 172 9.23 10.25 7.77
N THR A 173 10.23 10.68 8.55
CA THR A 173 10.60 12.10 8.66
C THR A 173 11.59 12.56 7.60
N ILE A 174 12.13 11.64 6.79
CA ILE A 174 12.96 11.99 5.63
C ILE A 174 12.04 12.67 4.61
N GLU A 175 12.21 13.99 4.50
CA GLU A 175 11.42 14.79 3.56
C GLU A 175 11.90 14.54 2.12
N PHE A 176 11.00 14.08 1.28
CA PHE A 176 11.22 13.96 -0.16
C PHE A 176 11.04 15.31 -0.90
N SER A 177 10.93 16.41 -0.15
CA SER A 177 10.92 17.78 -0.66
C SER A 177 12.31 18.26 -1.10
N ASN A 178 12.37 19.37 -1.82
CA ASN A 178 13.59 20.08 -2.19
C ASN A 178 14.57 19.31 -3.10
N GLY A 179 14.06 18.43 -3.95
CA GLY A 179 14.86 17.72 -4.96
C GLY A 179 15.31 16.31 -4.54
N LEU A 180 15.05 15.88 -3.28
CA LEU A 180 15.32 14.52 -2.86
C LEU A 180 14.43 13.51 -3.62
N ASP A 181 13.20 13.89 -3.92
CA ASP A 181 12.29 13.12 -4.76
C ASP A 181 12.90 12.83 -6.15
N ARG A 182 13.51 13.84 -6.79
CA ARG A 182 14.21 13.68 -8.08
C ARG A 182 15.45 12.80 -7.98
N PHE A 183 16.08 12.78 -6.82
CA PHE A 183 17.28 11.99 -6.58
C PHE A 183 16.95 10.52 -6.31
N CYS A 184 15.87 10.26 -5.59
CA CYS A 184 15.43 8.92 -5.20
C CYS A 184 14.54 8.24 -6.27
N HIS A 185 13.92 8.99 -7.17
CA HIS A 185 13.02 8.48 -8.20
C HIS A 185 13.63 8.59 -9.60
N VAL A 186 13.46 7.54 -10.40
CA VAL A 186 13.95 7.47 -11.79
C VAL A 186 13.10 8.35 -12.72
N ILE A 187 11.92 8.76 -12.30
CA ILE A 187 10.96 9.52 -13.11
C ILE A 187 10.90 10.96 -12.61
N GLU A 188 11.02 11.91 -13.54
CA GLU A 188 10.83 13.33 -13.23
C GLU A 188 9.41 13.58 -12.71
N THR A 189 9.31 14.33 -11.61
CA THR A 189 8.05 14.65 -10.94
C THR A 189 7.00 15.24 -11.89
N ASP A 190 7.39 16.13 -12.80
CA ASP A 190 6.48 16.74 -13.77
C ASP A 190 5.89 15.71 -14.73
N ARG A 191 6.69 14.73 -15.18
CA ARG A 191 6.23 13.64 -16.03
C ARG A 191 5.29 12.71 -15.29
N TYR A 192 5.56 12.42 -14.02
CA TYR A 192 4.68 11.63 -13.17
C TYR A 192 3.36 12.34 -12.92
N ASN A 193 3.38 13.63 -12.59
CA ASN A 193 2.17 14.43 -12.38
C ASN A 193 1.32 14.53 -13.65
N SER A 194 1.95 14.71 -14.83
CA SER A 194 1.23 14.67 -16.11
C SER A 194 0.55 13.33 -16.33
N TYR A 195 1.27 12.23 -16.09
CA TYR A 195 0.69 10.89 -16.19
C TYR A 195 -0.51 10.70 -15.25
N ILE A 196 -0.41 11.12 -13.99
CA ILE A 196 -1.51 11.06 -13.01
C ILE A 196 -2.72 11.82 -13.55
N ASN A 197 -2.55 13.08 -13.97
CA ASN A 197 -3.63 13.92 -14.46
C ASN A 197 -4.31 13.35 -15.71
N ASP A 198 -3.55 12.71 -16.59
CA ASP A 198 -4.06 12.17 -17.84
C ASP A 198 -4.76 10.80 -17.69
N HIS A 199 -4.41 10.03 -16.67
CA HIS A 199 -4.81 8.62 -16.57
C HIS A 199 -5.64 8.27 -15.33
N ILE A 200 -5.56 9.07 -14.27
CA ILE A 200 -6.34 8.85 -13.05
C ILE A 200 -7.55 9.80 -13.08
N PRO A 201 -8.77 9.26 -13.12
CA PRO A 201 -9.96 10.10 -13.13
C PRO A 201 -10.09 10.83 -11.79
N ASP A 202 -10.53 12.10 -11.86
CA ASP A 202 -10.92 12.85 -10.68
C ASP A 202 -12.23 12.26 -10.13
N PRO A 203 -12.23 11.63 -8.95
CA PRO A 203 -13.40 10.97 -8.43
C PRO A 203 -14.35 12.03 -7.84
N GLN A 204 -15.61 11.99 -8.24
CA GLN A 204 -16.68 12.75 -7.62
C GLN A 204 -17.06 12.09 -6.28
N VAL A 205 -16.31 12.38 -5.22
CA VAL A 205 -16.53 11.86 -3.87
C VAL A 205 -16.62 12.97 -2.84
N PRO A 206 -17.35 12.79 -1.72
CA PRO A 206 -17.37 13.74 -0.63
C PRO A 206 -15.97 14.02 -0.05
N ASP A 207 -15.74 15.28 0.37
CA ASP A 207 -14.44 15.71 0.93
C ASP A 207 -14.02 14.88 2.14
N GLU A 208 -14.96 14.38 2.93
CA GLU A 208 -14.72 13.52 4.09
C GLU A 208 -13.99 12.20 3.73
N CYS A 209 -14.15 11.73 2.49
CA CYS A 209 -13.48 10.53 2.02
C CYS A 209 -11.95 10.70 1.98
N TRP A 210 -11.49 11.92 1.68
CA TRP A 210 -10.07 12.23 1.59
C TRP A 210 -9.34 12.19 2.93
N GLY A 211 -10.05 12.46 4.04
CA GLY A 211 -9.48 12.47 5.39
C GLY A 211 -9.29 11.08 6.02
N LYS A 212 -9.97 10.05 5.52
CA LYS A 212 -9.97 8.72 6.13
C LYS A 212 -8.58 8.09 6.22
N PHE A 213 -7.69 8.36 5.27
CA PHE A 213 -6.34 7.81 5.27
C PHE A 213 -5.53 8.17 6.51
N ILE A 214 -5.82 9.29 7.17
CA ILE A 214 -5.12 9.73 8.38
C ILE A 214 -5.39 8.75 9.51
N SER A 215 -6.67 8.47 9.81
CA SER A 215 -7.07 7.51 10.84
C SER A 215 -6.61 6.09 10.50
N PHE A 216 -6.71 5.69 9.23
CA PHE A 216 -6.22 4.40 8.77
C PHE A 216 -4.72 4.26 9.03
N ARG A 217 -3.92 5.23 8.59
CA ARG A 217 -2.46 5.22 8.75
C ARG A 217 -2.05 5.21 10.21
N GLN A 218 -2.73 5.97 11.06
CA GLN A 218 -2.50 5.96 12.49
C GLN A 218 -2.72 4.57 13.09
N LYS A 219 -3.85 3.91 12.77
CA LYS A 219 -4.18 2.56 13.25
C LYS A 219 -3.15 1.52 12.80
N ILE A 220 -2.70 1.58 11.55
CA ILE A 220 -1.63 0.69 11.06
C ILE A 220 -0.31 0.94 11.82
N PHE A 221 0.09 2.19 12.03
CA PHE A 221 1.34 2.52 12.71
C PHE A 221 1.30 2.25 14.23
N GLU A 222 0.13 2.13 14.83
CA GLU A 222 -0.04 1.69 16.22
C GLU A 222 0.04 0.16 16.34
N ALA A 223 -0.26 -0.58 15.28
CA ALA A 223 -0.32 -2.03 15.29
C ALA A 223 1.08 -2.66 15.30
N GLU A 224 1.36 -3.52 16.27
CA GLU A 224 2.67 -4.18 16.41
C GLU A 224 2.97 -5.13 15.22
N ASP A 225 1.96 -5.76 14.65
CA ASP A 225 2.09 -6.64 13.50
C ASP A 225 2.55 -5.92 12.22
N PHE A 226 2.41 -4.60 12.13
CA PHE A 226 2.96 -3.81 11.04
C PHE A 226 4.51 -3.84 11.00
N TYR A 227 5.14 -4.05 12.15
CA TYR A 227 6.60 -4.04 12.30
C TYR A 227 7.22 -5.45 12.28
N GLY A 228 6.43 -6.45 11.94
CA GLY A 228 6.90 -7.83 11.80
C GLY A 228 7.94 -7.99 10.68
N ASP A 229 8.78 -9.01 10.83
CA ASP A 229 9.67 -9.47 9.77
C ASP A 229 9.07 -10.74 9.15
N TYR A 230 8.46 -10.59 8.00
CA TYR A 230 7.73 -11.64 7.30
C TYR A 230 8.55 -12.40 6.25
N LEU A 231 9.87 -12.13 6.19
CA LEU A 231 10.78 -12.80 5.28
C LEU A 231 11.57 -13.97 5.94
N GLN A 232 11.34 -14.20 7.24
CA GLN A 232 12.01 -15.29 7.99
C GLN A 232 11.26 -16.61 7.91
#